data_815ecbda2aa9812348556ffc11406662
#
_entry.id   815ecbda2aa9812348556ffc11406662
#
_cell.length_a   1.000
_cell.length_b   1.000
_cell.length_c   1.000
_cell.angle_alpha   90.00
_cell.angle_beta   90.00
_cell.angle_gamma   90.00
#
_symmetry.space_group_name_H-M   'P 1'
#
loop_
_entity.id
_entity.type
_entity.pdbx_description
1 polymer ?
#
loop_
_entity_poly.entity_id
_entity_poly.type
_entity_poly.pdbx_seq_one_letter_code
_entity_poly.pdbx_strand_id
1 'polypeptide(L)'
;MVATPEKPQQITSPRTGGNDRVAVLLMGYGEVESYEDFANYNEQALNLLTAKFAPVPTWVYPPLAKLLAMFDLHEWGHTHDNFISPHNKIFEQQRAGIEKHLQEKWGERVQVFKIYNFCAPFLAEQVLADIKAQGFDKLLIYPLLVVDSIFTSGIAVEQVNQALTKLTDGGEHWVKGQRYIPSFYNEPDYIDLLARLVEEKIAKDLAVAHLPSQTGIVLMNHGCPHKAKGFTSGILESEALYERVREKLLYKYPLISVGWLNHQTPLIEWTQPNVELAAKNLIGLGATALVMMPIGFATENHETILDVHHIVHNLKRTSPHVTYVEMPCLNDHPDFLRMVAQWANPQIEALLSETALAVNPQMAAMQASHHHHHDHDHHHHHEGHTHSAHSHDH
;
A
#
# COMPACT_ATOMS: atom_id res chain seq x y z
N MET A 1 0.87 17.94 26.65
CA MET A 1 2.34 17.82 26.56
C MET A 1 2.60 17.51 25.11
N VAL A 2 3.08 18.47 24.34
CA VAL A 2 3.38 18.32 22.92
C VAL A 2 4.60 17.42 22.83
N ALA A 3 4.46 16.26 22.20
CA ALA A 3 5.60 15.38 21.92
C ALA A 3 6.50 16.10 20.93
N THR A 4 7.77 16.27 21.31
CA THR A 4 8.81 16.78 20.42
C THR A 4 8.98 15.83 19.25
N PRO A 5 9.07 16.31 17.98
CA PRO A 5 9.33 15.43 16.84
C PRO A 5 10.64 14.67 17.08
N GLU A 6 10.59 13.35 16.85
CA GLU A 6 11.78 12.51 16.91
C GLU A 6 12.87 13.07 15.99
N LYS A 7 13.99 13.44 16.57
CA LYS A 7 15.18 13.80 15.79
C LYS A 7 15.62 12.59 14.97
N PRO A 8 16.11 12.80 13.72
CA PRO A 8 16.77 11.75 12.96
C PRO A 8 17.81 11.05 13.86
N GLN A 9 17.87 9.74 13.82
CA GLN A 9 18.78 8.94 14.63
C GLN A 9 20.20 9.49 14.50
N GLN A 10 20.80 9.89 15.63
CA GLN A 10 22.16 10.41 15.65
C GLN A 10 23.12 9.38 15.08
N ILE A 11 23.85 9.80 14.06
CA ILE A 11 24.90 9.08 13.37
C ILE A 11 25.95 8.64 14.41
N THR A 12 26.00 7.35 14.72
CA THR A 12 27.15 6.75 15.37
C THR A 12 28.29 6.70 14.35
N SER A 13 29.51 7.00 14.80
CA SER A 13 30.76 7.12 14.02
C SER A 13 30.89 6.07 12.91
N PRO A 14 31.50 6.40 11.74
CA PRO A 14 31.69 5.46 10.63
C PRO A 14 32.53 4.26 11.12
N ARG A 15 31.91 3.07 11.08
CA ARG A 15 32.61 1.80 11.33
C ARG A 15 33.43 1.44 10.09
N THR A 16 34.74 1.41 10.23
CA THR A 16 35.67 0.88 9.23
C THR A 16 35.56 -0.65 9.18
N GLY A 17 34.78 -1.16 8.25
CA GLY A 17 34.69 -2.59 7.94
C GLY A 17 33.93 -2.74 6.64
N GLY A 18 34.54 -3.37 5.66
CA GLY A 18 34.18 -3.44 4.23
C GLY A 18 32.70 -3.64 3.91
N ASN A 19 32.36 -3.30 2.71
CA ASN A 19 31.08 -3.24 1.98
C ASN A 19 30.21 -4.54 2.00
N ASP A 20 30.02 -5.18 3.17
CA ASP A 20 29.25 -6.41 3.32
C ASP A 20 28.01 -6.19 4.17
N ARG A 21 27.32 -5.06 3.90
CA ARG A 21 26.10 -4.65 4.61
C ARG A 21 24.98 -4.39 3.62
N VAL A 22 23.76 -4.76 4.03
CA VAL A 22 22.52 -4.54 3.25
C VAL A 22 21.62 -3.56 3.99
N ALA A 23 21.20 -2.51 3.30
CA ALA A 23 20.12 -1.65 3.74
C ALA A 23 18.78 -2.19 3.19
N VAL A 24 17.88 -2.57 4.07
CA VAL A 24 16.51 -2.96 3.72
C VAL A 24 15.64 -1.71 3.75
N LEU A 25 15.10 -1.32 2.61
CA LEU A 25 14.22 -0.17 2.46
C LEU A 25 12.77 -0.63 2.65
N LEU A 26 12.28 -0.61 3.88
CA LEU A 26 10.89 -0.93 4.18
C LEU A 26 10.03 0.28 3.83
N MET A 27 9.13 0.12 2.86
CA MET A 27 8.38 1.23 2.28
C MET A 27 6.89 1.13 2.62
N GLY A 28 6.31 2.25 3.05
CA GLY A 28 4.89 2.41 3.34
C GLY A 28 4.35 3.74 2.82
N TYR A 29 3.04 3.96 2.94
CA TYR A 29 2.45 5.23 2.55
C TYR A 29 2.94 6.40 3.42
N GLY A 30 2.92 6.20 4.72
CA GLY A 30 3.05 7.28 5.69
C GLY A 30 1.80 8.13 5.76
N GLU A 31 1.39 8.53 6.95
CA GLU A 31 0.24 9.41 7.19
C GLU A 31 0.62 10.57 8.09
N VAL A 32 -0.20 11.61 8.09
CA VAL A 32 0.06 12.81 8.89
C VAL A 32 0.00 12.51 10.39
N GLU A 33 0.95 13.06 11.14
CA GLU A 33 1.00 12.99 12.60
C GLU A 33 0.57 14.32 13.25
N SER A 34 0.50 15.39 12.47
CA SER A 34 0.07 16.71 12.89
C SER A 34 -0.87 17.31 11.85
N TYR A 35 -1.91 17.99 12.30
CA TYR A 35 -2.86 18.68 11.43
C TYR A 35 -2.20 19.78 10.59
N GLU A 36 -1.08 20.31 11.02
CA GLU A 36 -0.30 21.32 10.28
C GLU A 36 0.33 20.74 8.99
N ASP A 37 0.50 19.41 8.93
CA ASP A 37 1.16 18.72 7.83
C ASP A 37 0.20 18.32 6.70
N PHE A 38 -1.11 18.42 6.87
CA PHE A 38 -2.08 18.03 5.84
C PHE A 38 -1.86 18.69 4.48
N ALA A 39 -1.53 19.98 4.47
CA ALA A 39 -1.32 20.68 3.20
C ALA A 39 -0.09 20.12 2.45
N ASN A 40 1.00 19.83 3.15
CA ASN A 40 2.20 19.25 2.57
C ASN A 40 1.94 17.80 2.13
N TYR A 41 1.25 17.02 2.94
CA TYR A 41 0.85 15.65 2.62
C TYR A 41 -0.01 15.60 1.35
N ASN A 42 -1.05 16.43 1.27
CA ASN A 42 -1.93 16.51 0.12
C ASN A 42 -1.20 16.98 -1.14
N GLU A 43 -0.26 17.91 -1.03
CA GLU A 43 0.57 18.35 -2.16
C GLU A 43 1.44 17.20 -2.69
N GLN A 44 2.08 16.42 -1.81
CA GLN A 44 2.84 15.23 -2.20
C GLN A 44 1.94 14.18 -2.85
N ALA A 45 0.79 13.90 -2.26
CA ALA A 45 -0.18 12.95 -2.81
C ALA A 45 -0.69 13.39 -4.19
N LEU A 46 -1.04 14.66 -4.38
CA LEU A 46 -1.44 15.20 -5.68
C LEU A 46 -0.34 15.08 -6.73
N ASN A 47 0.91 15.43 -6.38
CA ASN A 47 2.05 15.31 -7.30
C ASN A 47 2.30 13.86 -7.75
N LEU A 48 2.15 12.90 -6.85
CA LEU A 48 2.45 11.49 -7.12
C LEU A 48 1.27 10.74 -7.75
N LEU A 49 0.05 10.99 -7.26
CA LEU A 49 -1.15 10.25 -7.67
C LEU A 49 -1.84 10.90 -8.86
N THR A 50 -2.10 12.23 -8.80
CA THR A 50 -2.90 12.91 -9.84
C THR A 50 -2.18 12.94 -11.17
N ALA A 51 -0.85 13.03 -11.18
CA ALA A 51 -0.05 12.94 -12.39
C ALA A 51 -0.26 11.62 -13.16
N LYS A 52 -0.70 10.56 -12.47
CA LYS A 52 -1.00 9.24 -13.06
C LYS A 52 -2.38 9.17 -13.71
N PHE A 53 -3.32 10.06 -13.34
CA PHE A 53 -4.70 10.02 -13.84
C PHE A 53 -5.03 11.11 -14.86
N ALA A 54 -4.50 12.31 -14.64
CA ALA A 54 -4.85 13.47 -15.43
C ALA A 54 -3.67 14.44 -15.54
N PRO A 55 -3.44 15.02 -16.73
CA PRO A 55 -2.40 16.03 -16.92
C PRO A 55 -2.87 17.37 -16.33
N VAL A 56 -2.87 17.47 -15.01
CA VAL A 56 -3.17 18.72 -14.29
C VAL A 56 -1.88 19.53 -14.15
N PRO A 57 -1.87 20.82 -14.53
CA PRO A 57 -0.69 21.65 -14.34
C PRO A 57 -0.26 21.74 -12.87
N THR A 58 1.02 21.56 -12.60
CA THR A 58 1.56 21.46 -11.22
C THR A 58 1.31 22.72 -10.37
N TRP A 59 1.14 23.90 -10.98
CA TRP A 59 0.81 25.13 -10.26
C TRP A 59 -0.57 25.11 -9.59
N VAL A 60 -1.45 24.19 -9.97
CA VAL A 60 -2.78 23.98 -9.35
C VAL A 60 -2.66 23.22 -8.02
N TYR A 61 -1.63 22.40 -7.84
CA TYR A 61 -1.53 21.51 -6.68
C TYR A 61 -1.43 22.25 -5.33
N PRO A 62 -0.59 23.29 -5.14
CA PRO A 62 -0.49 23.95 -3.84
C PRO A 62 -1.82 24.55 -3.34
N PRO A 63 -2.61 25.31 -4.16
CA PRO A 63 -3.91 25.81 -3.69
C PRO A 63 -4.94 24.70 -3.48
N LEU A 64 -4.91 23.63 -4.30
CA LEU A 64 -5.80 22.48 -4.15
C LEU A 64 -5.46 21.67 -2.89
N ALA A 65 -4.18 21.45 -2.60
CA ALA A 65 -3.72 20.78 -1.39
C ALA A 65 -4.19 21.50 -0.11
N LYS A 66 -4.12 22.84 -0.10
CA LYS A 66 -4.64 23.65 1.02
C LYS A 66 -6.16 23.51 1.19
N LEU A 67 -6.89 23.46 0.08
CA LEU A 67 -8.33 23.24 0.13
C LEU A 67 -8.67 21.85 0.67
N LEU A 68 -8.01 20.80 0.18
CA LEU A 68 -8.17 19.45 0.68
C LEU A 68 -7.83 19.35 2.16
N ALA A 69 -6.72 19.97 2.60
CA ALA A 69 -6.33 20.02 4.00
C ALA A 69 -7.40 20.63 4.92
N MET A 70 -8.20 21.57 4.42
CA MET A 70 -9.33 22.13 5.19
C MET A 70 -10.46 21.08 5.38
N PHE A 71 -10.71 20.25 4.37
CA PHE A 71 -11.67 19.16 4.49
C PHE A 71 -11.16 18.07 5.45
N ASP A 72 -9.90 17.67 5.32
CA ASP A 72 -9.28 16.68 6.21
C ASP A 72 -9.26 17.16 7.67
N LEU A 73 -8.93 18.44 7.89
CA LEU A 73 -9.00 19.07 9.22
C LEU A 73 -10.40 19.05 9.80
N HIS A 74 -11.41 19.28 8.97
CA HIS A 74 -12.81 19.21 9.43
C HIS A 74 -13.20 17.76 9.76
N GLU A 75 -12.84 16.83 8.90
CA GLU A 75 -13.19 15.42 9.07
C GLU A 75 -12.50 14.81 10.30
N TRP A 76 -11.17 14.89 10.37
CA TRP A 76 -10.42 14.28 11.46
C TRP A 76 -10.54 15.05 12.78
N GLY A 77 -10.59 16.39 12.72
CA GLY A 77 -10.66 17.24 13.89
C GLY A 77 -12.05 17.33 14.50
N HIS A 78 -13.06 17.67 13.70
CA HIS A 78 -14.39 17.93 14.19
C HIS A 78 -15.34 16.72 14.15
N THR A 79 -15.25 15.91 13.08
CA THR A 79 -16.14 14.77 12.91
C THR A 79 -15.68 13.55 13.71
N HIS A 80 -14.36 13.40 13.90
CA HIS A 80 -13.74 12.24 14.55
C HIS A 80 -12.90 12.59 15.79
N ASP A 81 -13.34 13.57 16.59
CA ASP A 81 -12.79 13.89 17.91
C ASP A 81 -11.24 14.06 17.94
N ASN A 82 -10.70 14.78 16.98
CA ASN A 82 -9.26 14.98 16.83
C ASN A 82 -8.50 13.67 16.57
N PHE A 83 -9.00 12.85 15.69
CA PHE A 83 -8.34 11.63 15.27
C PHE A 83 -6.92 11.90 14.77
N ILE A 84 -5.98 11.07 15.17
CA ILE A 84 -4.63 10.99 14.63
C ILE A 84 -4.39 9.55 14.22
N SER A 85 -3.98 9.36 12.98
CA SER A 85 -3.71 8.02 12.47
C SER A 85 -2.58 7.33 13.23
N PRO A 86 -2.75 6.07 13.65
CA PRO A 86 -1.69 5.30 14.28
C PRO A 86 -0.70 4.72 13.26
N HIS A 87 -0.88 4.94 11.96
CA HIS A 87 -0.15 4.29 10.88
C HIS A 87 1.37 4.34 11.08
N ASN A 88 1.93 5.52 11.24
CA ASN A 88 3.39 5.69 11.32
C ASN A 88 3.97 5.03 12.58
N LYS A 89 3.25 5.06 13.68
CA LYS A 89 3.64 4.36 14.93
C LYS A 89 3.64 2.85 14.74
N ILE A 90 2.60 2.30 14.12
CA ILE A 90 2.49 0.86 13.84
C ILE A 90 3.57 0.45 12.83
N PHE A 91 3.78 1.24 11.78
CA PHE A 91 4.82 0.97 10.78
C PHE A 91 6.22 0.96 11.41
N GLU A 92 6.51 1.83 12.38
CA GLU A 92 7.77 1.79 13.13
C GLU A 92 7.89 0.51 13.98
N GLN A 93 6.80 0.04 14.59
CA GLN A 93 6.78 -1.25 15.31
C GLN A 93 7.04 -2.42 14.34
N GLN A 94 6.45 -2.38 13.15
CA GLN A 94 6.72 -3.37 12.09
C GLN A 94 8.20 -3.32 11.68
N ARG A 95 8.75 -2.14 11.38
CA ARG A 95 10.16 -1.97 11.04
C ARG A 95 11.07 -2.57 12.09
N ALA A 96 10.87 -2.20 13.35
CA ALA A 96 11.70 -2.67 14.46
C ALA A 96 11.59 -4.19 14.68
N GLY A 97 10.38 -4.74 14.55
CA GLY A 97 10.15 -6.17 14.68
C GLY A 97 10.77 -6.98 13.53
N ILE A 98 10.64 -6.50 12.29
CA ILE A 98 11.28 -7.11 11.12
C ILE A 98 12.79 -7.05 11.23
N GLU A 99 13.35 -5.88 11.62
CA GLU A 99 14.79 -5.72 11.83
C GLU A 99 15.33 -6.70 12.85
N LYS A 100 14.63 -6.85 13.99
CA LYS A 100 14.99 -7.81 15.02
C LYS A 100 15.11 -9.22 14.46
N HIS A 101 14.11 -9.71 13.72
CA HIS A 101 14.14 -11.04 13.11
C HIS A 101 15.24 -11.20 12.06
N LEU A 102 15.53 -10.16 11.28
CA LEU A 102 16.63 -10.19 10.32
C LEU A 102 17.99 -10.20 11.02
N GLN A 103 18.15 -9.46 12.10
CA GLN A 103 19.38 -9.42 12.87
C GLN A 103 19.67 -10.70 13.67
N GLU A 104 18.65 -11.50 13.97
CA GLU A 104 18.85 -12.86 14.54
C GLU A 104 19.69 -13.75 13.61
N LYS A 105 19.56 -13.57 12.28
CA LYS A 105 20.33 -14.35 11.28
C LYS A 105 21.57 -13.59 10.79
N TRP A 106 21.47 -12.31 10.54
CA TRP A 106 22.46 -11.52 9.80
C TRP A 106 23.31 -10.60 10.68
N GLY A 107 22.92 -10.41 11.95
CA GLY A 107 23.57 -9.48 12.87
C GLY A 107 23.53 -8.04 12.36
N GLU A 108 24.60 -7.30 12.61
CA GLU A 108 24.75 -5.88 12.21
C GLU A 108 24.98 -5.70 10.68
N ARG A 109 25.04 -6.78 9.90
CA ARG A 109 25.16 -6.69 8.45
C ARG A 109 23.88 -6.25 7.76
N VAL A 110 22.75 -6.28 8.47
CA VAL A 110 21.45 -5.85 7.95
C VAL A 110 20.87 -4.77 8.84
N GLN A 111 20.43 -3.69 8.21
CA GLN A 111 19.71 -2.60 8.88
C GLN A 111 18.45 -2.26 8.07
N VAL A 112 17.32 -2.04 8.76
CA VAL A 112 16.04 -1.73 8.14
C VAL A 112 15.75 -0.24 8.28
N PHE A 113 15.58 0.43 7.14
CA PHE A 113 15.24 1.84 7.04
C PHE A 113 13.79 1.98 6.59
N LYS A 114 13.02 2.84 7.23
CA LYS A 114 11.67 3.16 6.79
C LYS A 114 11.69 4.27 5.73
N ILE A 115 10.84 4.12 4.73
CA ILE A 115 10.58 5.14 3.71
C ILE A 115 9.08 5.34 3.62
N TYR A 116 8.64 6.59 3.58
CA TYR A 116 7.25 6.95 3.34
C TYR A 116 7.08 7.61 1.96
N ASN A 117 5.98 7.31 1.30
CA ASN A 117 5.67 7.92 0.01
C ASN A 117 5.30 9.41 0.15
N PHE A 118 4.66 9.80 1.26
CA PHE A 118 4.05 11.12 1.37
C PHE A 118 4.54 11.96 2.56
N CYS A 119 5.29 11.39 3.49
CA CYS A 119 5.63 12.07 4.74
C CYS A 119 7.13 12.27 4.92
N ALA A 120 7.57 13.55 4.98
CA ALA A 120 8.90 13.90 5.46
C ALA A 120 9.02 13.61 6.98
N PRO A 121 10.24 13.38 7.50
CA PRO A 121 11.53 13.38 6.85
C PRO A 121 11.92 12.03 6.23
N PHE A 122 10.98 11.12 6.04
CA PHE A 122 11.24 9.74 5.58
C PHE A 122 10.95 9.55 4.09
N LEU A 123 11.01 10.61 3.29
CA LEU A 123 10.93 10.50 1.82
C LEU A 123 12.17 9.79 1.26
N ALA A 124 12.02 9.10 0.14
CA ALA A 124 13.08 8.26 -0.45
C ALA A 124 14.42 9.01 -0.63
N GLU A 125 14.41 10.27 -1.09
CA GLU A 125 15.63 11.07 -1.29
C GLU A 125 16.38 11.34 0.01
N GLN A 126 15.65 11.64 1.08
CA GLN A 126 16.23 11.93 2.38
C GLN A 126 16.86 10.67 3.00
N VAL A 127 16.11 9.57 2.99
CA VAL A 127 16.56 8.30 3.58
C VAL A 127 17.73 7.70 2.80
N LEU A 128 17.70 7.76 1.47
CA LEU A 128 18.80 7.26 0.65
C LEU A 128 20.07 8.09 0.79
N ALA A 129 19.96 9.40 1.00
CA ALA A 129 21.11 10.23 1.32
C ALA A 129 21.78 9.79 2.64
N ASP A 130 20.99 9.49 3.66
CA ASP A 130 21.49 8.98 4.95
C ASP A 130 22.11 7.59 4.82
N ILE A 131 21.52 6.71 4.03
CA ILE A 131 22.03 5.35 3.73
C ILE A 131 23.38 5.43 3.02
N LYS A 132 23.50 6.30 2.00
CA LYS A 132 24.74 6.59 1.29
C LYS A 132 25.83 7.11 2.24
N ALA A 133 25.47 8.07 3.11
CA ALA A 133 26.40 8.65 4.09
C ALA A 133 26.88 7.61 5.11
N GLN A 134 26.07 6.60 5.44
CA GLN A 134 26.44 5.48 6.32
C GLN A 134 27.26 4.39 5.61
N GLY A 135 27.53 4.54 4.32
CA GLY A 135 28.40 3.64 3.55
C GLY A 135 27.74 2.32 3.11
N PHE A 136 26.42 2.24 3.06
CA PHE A 136 25.74 1.12 2.45
C PHE A 136 25.79 1.25 0.92
N ASP A 137 26.04 0.14 0.23
CA ASP A 137 26.06 0.06 -1.23
C ASP A 137 25.23 -1.11 -1.79
N LYS A 138 24.55 -1.85 -0.90
CA LYS A 138 23.61 -2.93 -1.25
C LYS A 138 22.23 -2.61 -0.70
N LEU A 139 21.24 -2.57 -1.56
CA LEU A 139 19.87 -2.17 -1.23
C LEU A 139 18.89 -3.30 -1.48
N LEU A 140 18.03 -3.58 -0.50
CA LEU A 140 16.84 -4.41 -0.68
C LEU A 140 15.60 -3.52 -0.60
N ILE A 141 14.92 -3.30 -1.72
CA ILE A 141 13.69 -2.51 -1.80
C ILE A 141 12.53 -3.43 -1.43
N TYR A 142 11.82 -3.08 -0.36
CA TYR A 142 10.77 -3.90 0.20
C TYR A 142 9.52 -3.06 0.53
N PRO A 143 8.62 -2.86 -0.44
CA PRO A 143 7.31 -2.28 -0.15
C PRO A 143 6.51 -3.19 0.78
N LEU A 144 6.14 -2.71 1.96
CA LEU A 144 5.26 -3.44 2.88
C LEU A 144 3.79 -3.21 2.50
N LEU A 145 3.48 -3.50 1.23
CA LEU A 145 2.19 -3.29 0.60
C LEU A 145 1.69 -4.63 0.08
N VAL A 146 0.43 -4.95 0.39
CA VAL A 146 -0.12 -6.30 0.13
C VAL A 146 -0.24 -6.60 -1.34
N VAL A 147 -0.56 -5.60 -2.17
CA VAL A 147 -0.83 -5.74 -3.60
C VAL A 147 0.09 -4.82 -4.40
N ASP A 148 0.61 -5.32 -5.52
CA ASP A 148 1.32 -4.51 -6.50
C ASP A 148 0.34 -3.72 -7.36
N SER A 149 0.53 -2.40 -7.40
CA SER A 149 -0.19 -1.52 -8.31
C SER A 149 0.62 -0.26 -8.59
N ILE A 150 0.19 0.50 -9.59
CA ILE A 150 0.79 1.82 -9.88
C ILE A 150 0.69 2.77 -8.68
N PHE A 151 -0.33 2.59 -7.82
CA PHE A 151 -0.61 3.44 -6.67
C PHE A 151 0.06 2.97 -5.38
N THR A 152 0.66 1.81 -5.38
CA THR A 152 1.31 1.19 -4.22
C THR A 152 2.81 1.05 -4.45
N SER A 153 3.27 -0.15 -4.75
CA SER A 153 4.67 -0.48 -5.02
C SER A 153 5.25 0.31 -6.22
N GLY A 154 4.43 0.63 -7.22
CA GLY A 154 4.85 1.41 -8.38
C GLY A 154 5.37 2.80 -8.00
N ILE A 155 4.61 3.55 -7.17
CA ILE A 155 5.06 4.85 -6.66
C ILE A 155 6.32 4.69 -5.81
N ALA A 156 6.33 3.72 -4.91
CA ALA A 156 7.45 3.48 -4.03
C ALA A 156 8.76 3.23 -4.81
N VAL A 157 8.72 2.35 -5.80
CA VAL A 157 9.88 2.04 -6.66
C VAL A 157 10.29 3.25 -7.51
N GLU A 158 9.32 3.99 -8.05
CA GLU A 158 9.60 5.20 -8.84
C GLU A 158 10.34 6.25 -8.02
N GLN A 159 9.89 6.52 -6.79
CA GLN A 159 10.55 7.46 -5.89
C GLN A 159 11.97 7.05 -5.52
N VAL A 160 12.21 5.76 -5.26
CA VAL A 160 13.56 5.24 -5.00
C VAL A 160 14.45 5.43 -6.22
N ASN A 161 13.98 5.10 -7.43
CA ASN A 161 14.77 5.24 -8.66
C ASN A 161 15.09 6.72 -8.96
N GLN A 162 14.13 7.63 -8.78
CA GLN A 162 14.36 9.07 -8.94
C GLN A 162 15.39 9.58 -7.93
N ALA A 163 15.29 9.16 -6.67
CA ALA A 163 16.23 9.55 -5.62
C ALA A 163 17.63 8.98 -5.88
N LEU A 164 17.77 7.74 -6.32
CA LEU A 164 19.05 7.15 -6.70
C LEU A 164 19.71 7.90 -7.85
N THR A 165 18.91 8.30 -8.85
CA THR A 165 19.40 9.11 -9.98
C THR A 165 19.94 10.46 -9.51
N LYS A 166 19.22 11.16 -8.64
CA LYS A 166 19.65 12.44 -8.08
C LYS A 166 20.91 12.35 -7.20
N LEU A 167 21.08 11.23 -6.49
CA LEU A 167 22.21 11.00 -5.61
C LEU A 167 23.44 10.42 -6.32
N THR A 168 23.39 10.26 -7.65
CA THR A 168 24.50 9.80 -8.48
C THR A 168 25.44 10.98 -8.76
N ASP A 169 26.64 10.94 -8.20
CA ASP A 169 27.67 11.98 -8.38
C ASP A 169 28.55 11.66 -9.57
N GLY A 170 28.66 12.59 -10.53
CA GLY A 170 29.60 12.46 -11.65
C GLY A 170 29.38 11.26 -12.58
N GLY A 171 28.19 10.62 -12.53
CA GLY A 171 27.86 9.44 -13.33
C GLY A 171 28.23 8.10 -12.71
N GLU A 172 28.87 8.09 -11.53
CA GLU A 172 29.18 6.84 -10.84
C GLU A 172 28.05 6.45 -9.86
N HIS A 173 27.49 5.24 -10.08
CA HIS A 173 26.48 4.68 -9.20
C HIS A 173 27.10 4.19 -7.90
N TRP A 174 26.67 4.77 -6.77
CA TRP A 174 27.15 4.36 -5.45
C TRP A 174 26.58 3.01 -5.00
N VAL A 175 25.43 2.58 -5.57
CA VAL A 175 24.79 1.28 -5.30
C VAL A 175 25.45 0.21 -6.15
N LYS A 176 25.99 -0.83 -5.52
CA LYS A 176 26.66 -1.97 -6.15
C LYS A 176 25.76 -3.21 -6.26
N GLY A 177 24.74 -3.31 -5.45
CA GLY A 177 23.76 -4.39 -5.49
C GLY A 177 22.37 -3.88 -5.14
N GLN A 178 21.36 -4.28 -5.92
CA GLN A 178 19.98 -3.89 -5.69
C GLN A 178 19.04 -5.06 -5.99
N ARG A 179 18.14 -5.33 -5.06
CA ARG A 179 17.07 -6.31 -5.20
C ARG A 179 15.74 -5.74 -4.76
N TYR A 180 14.68 -6.38 -5.22
CA TYR A 180 13.30 -5.99 -4.95
C TYR A 180 12.52 -7.22 -4.46
N ILE A 181 11.65 -7.01 -3.45
CA ILE A 181 10.66 -7.99 -3.05
C ILE A 181 9.30 -7.52 -3.55
N PRO A 182 8.60 -8.31 -4.39
CA PRO A 182 7.24 -7.99 -4.82
C PRO A 182 6.25 -8.05 -3.65
N SER A 183 5.03 -7.60 -3.89
CA SER A 183 3.94 -7.74 -2.93
C SER A 183 3.67 -9.21 -2.58
N PHE A 184 3.03 -9.40 -1.44
CA PHE A 184 2.87 -10.74 -0.84
C PHE A 184 1.42 -11.25 -0.84
N TYR A 185 0.53 -10.65 -1.67
CA TYR A 185 -0.88 -11.08 -1.80
C TYR A 185 -1.06 -12.57 -2.10
N ASN A 186 -0.03 -13.19 -2.67
CA ASN A 186 -0.06 -14.57 -3.16
C ASN A 186 0.72 -15.55 -2.25
N GLU A 187 1.33 -15.06 -1.17
CA GLU A 187 2.12 -15.88 -0.26
C GLU A 187 1.21 -16.81 0.56
N PRO A 188 1.42 -18.14 0.51
CA PRO A 188 0.53 -19.11 1.16
C PRO A 188 0.43 -18.92 2.67
N ASP A 189 1.53 -18.62 3.34
CA ASP A 189 1.59 -18.41 4.79
C ASP A 189 0.86 -17.14 5.22
N TYR A 190 0.88 -16.08 4.39
CA TYR A 190 0.07 -14.87 4.58
C TYR A 190 -1.43 -15.18 4.53
N ILE A 191 -1.84 -15.94 3.51
CA ILE A 191 -3.24 -16.35 3.31
C ILE A 191 -3.70 -17.24 4.48
N ASP A 192 -2.87 -18.19 4.91
CA ASP A 192 -3.15 -19.06 6.03
C ASP A 192 -3.26 -18.29 7.35
N LEU A 193 -2.42 -17.27 7.56
CA LEU A 193 -2.50 -16.41 8.74
C LEU A 193 -3.83 -15.63 8.76
N LEU A 194 -4.21 -15.01 7.65
CA LEU A 194 -5.47 -14.25 7.54
C LEU A 194 -6.69 -15.15 7.87
N ALA A 195 -6.75 -16.32 7.23
CA ALA A 195 -7.86 -17.26 7.45
C ALA A 195 -7.91 -17.73 8.91
N ARG A 196 -6.76 -18.09 9.51
CA ARG A 196 -6.67 -18.51 10.91
C ARG A 196 -7.14 -17.42 11.86
N LEU A 197 -6.71 -16.17 11.68
CA LEU A 197 -7.13 -15.05 12.54
C LEU A 197 -8.63 -14.79 12.46
N VAL A 198 -9.24 -14.91 11.27
CA VAL A 198 -10.70 -14.82 11.12
C VAL A 198 -11.39 -15.92 11.90
N GLU A 199 -10.94 -17.17 11.79
CA GLU A 199 -11.53 -18.30 12.52
C GLU A 199 -11.38 -18.16 14.04
N GLU A 200 -10.20 -17.77 14.52
CA GLU A 200 -9.93 -17.51 15.93
C GLU A 200 -10.84 -16.40 16.50
N LYS A 201 -11.02 -15.31 15.73
CA LYS A 201 -11.90 -14.20 16.11
C LYS A 201 -13.36 -14.64 16.20
N ILE A 202 -13.84 -15.37 15.19
CA ILE A 202 -15.20 -15.93 15.20
C ILE A 202 -15.39 -16.88 16.36
N ALA A 203 -14.45 -17.78 16.60
CA ALA A 203 -14.51 -18.73 17.69
C ALA A 203 -14.56 -18.05 19.06
N LYS A 204 -13.83 -16.96 19.22
CA LYS A 204 -13.78 -16.20 20.46
C LYS A 204 -15.03 -15.36 20.69
N ASP A 205 -15.50 -14.62 19.69
CA ASP A 205 -16.47 -13.55 19.88
C ASP A 205 -17.90 -13.93 19.46
N LEU A 206 -18.06 -14.90 18.55
CA LEU A 206 -19.36 -15.20 17.92
C LEU A 206 -19.86 -16.62 18.12
N ALA A 207 -19.00 -17.60 18.31
CA ALA A 207 -19.36 -19.03 18.25
C ALA A 207 -20.44 -19.47 19.25
N VAL A 208 -20.65 -18.73 20.34
CA VAL A 208 -21.69 -19.02 21.35
C VAL A 208 -23.07 -18.56 20.88
N ALA A 209 -23.16 -17.46 20.12
CA ALA A 209 -24.41 -16.79 19.79
C ALA A 209 -24.84 -17.00 18.32
N HIS A 210 -23.90 -17.33 17.42
CA HIS A 210 -24.12 -17.40 15.99
C HIS A 210 -23.61 -18.70 15.37
N LEU A 211 -24.42 -19.26 14.46
CA LEU A 211 -23.98 -20.42 13.67
C LEU A 211 -23.01 -20.01 12.56
N PRO A 212 -22.07 -20.87 12.17
CA PRO A 212 -21.20 -20.61 11.02
C PRO A 212 -21.96 -20.27 9.72
N SER A 213 -23.11 -20.92 9.48
CA SER A 213 -23.98 -20.63 8.34
C SER A 213 -24.70 -19.29 8.39
N GLN A 214 -24.69 -18.60 9.52
CA GLN A 214 -25.29 -17.27 9.75
C GLN A 214 -24.23 -16.21 10.06
N THR A 215 -22.95 -16.59 9.98
CA THR A 215 -21.82 -15.66 10.12
C THR A 215 -21.36 -15.21 8.73
N GLY A 216 -21.57 -13.96 8.41
CA GLY A 216 -21.07 -13.34 7.19
C GLY A 216 -19.66 -12.81 7.38
N ILE A 217 -18.82 -12.93 6.37
CA ILE A 217 -17.44 -12.42 6.36
C ILE A 217 -17.27 -11.48 5.19
N VAL A 218 -16.90 -10.22 5.46
CA VAL A 218 -16.50 -9.24 4.46
C VAL A 218 -14.98 -9.13 4.46
N LEU A 219 -14.34 -9.61 3.39
CA LEU A 219 -12.92 -9.51 3.17
C LEU A 219 -12.64 -8.20 2.41
N MET A 220 -11.99 -7.24 3.09
CA MET A 220 -11.88 -5.87 2.60
C MET A 220 -10.55 -5.62 1.88
N ASN A 221 -10.63 -4.98 0.73
CA ASN A 221 -9.51 -4.48 -0.06
C ASN A 221 -9.72 -3.01 -0.41
N HIS A 222 -8.63 -2.32 -0.76
CA HIS A 222 -8.72 -0.97 -1.32
C HIS A 222 -9.30 -1.03 -2.73
N GLY A 223 -10.28 -0.18 -3.02
CA GLY A 223 -10.90 -0.08 -4.32
C GLY A 223 -10.08 0.73 -5.33
N CYS A 224 -10.53 0.71 -6.58
CA CYS A 224 -9.89 1.46 -7.66
C CYS A 224 -10.97 2.00 -8.62
N PRO A 225 -10.73 3.15 -9.26
CA PRO A 225 -11.61 3.65 -10.32
C PRO A 225 -11.71 2.68 -11.51
N HIS A 226 -12.92 2.38 -11.96
CA HIS A 226 -13.16 1.43 -13.07
C HIS A 226 -12.53 1.85 -14.40
N LYS A 227 -12.35 3.14 -14.62
CA LYS A 227 -11.88 3.69 -15.91
C LYS A 227 -10.42 4.14 -15.90
N ALA A 228 -9.63 3.68 -14.96
CA ALA A 228 -8.19 3.89 -14.97
C ALA A 228 -7.57 3.08 -16.12
N LYS A 229 -7.58 3.61 -17.34
CA LYS A 229 -7.00 2.95 -18.50
C LYS A 229 -5.47 2.95 -18.39
N GLY A 230 -4.87 1.81 -18.68
CA GLY A 230 -3.43 1.70 -18.83
C GLY A 230 -2.64 1.46 -17.55
N PHE A 231 -3.30 1.21 -16.42
CA PHE A 231 -2.63 0.94 -15.15
C PHE A 231 -2.80 -0.51 -14.71
N THR A 232 -1.78 -1.06 -14.08
CA THR A 232 -1.98 -2.16 -13.14
C THR A 232 -2.63 -1.57 -11.89
N SER A 233 -3.92 -1.79 -11.76
CA SER A 233 -4.72 -1.19 -10.67
C SER A 233 -4.63 -1.95 -9.36
N GLY A 234 -4.04 -3.15 -9.38
CA GLY A 234 -4.01 -4.08 -8.26
C GLY A 234 -5.35 -4.80 -8.00
N ILE A 235 -6.36 -4.61 -8.85
CA ILE A 235 -7.67 -5.27 -8.68
C ILE A 235 -7.55 -6.79 -8.85
N LEU A 236 -6.84 -7.25 -9.87
CA LEU A 236 -6.69 -8.69 -10.13
C LEU A 236 -5.94 -9.39 -8.99
N GLU A 237 -4.92 -8.75 -8.45
CA GLU A 237 -4.16 -9.24 -7.31
C GLU A 237 -5.03 -9.26 -6.03
N SER A 238 -5.83 -8.22 -5.82
CA SER A 238 -6.77 -8.14 -4.71
C SER A 238 -7.88 -9.19 -4.82
N GLU A 239 -8.41 -9.43 -6.03
CA GLU A 239 -9.37 -10.50 -6.28
C GLU A 239 -8.75 -11.89 -6.06
N ALA A 240 -7.50 -12.10 -6.51
CA ALA A 240 -6.78 -13.34 -6.27
C ALA A 240 -6.55 -13.59 -4.77
N LEU A 241 -6.18 -12.55 -4.00
CA LEU A 241 -6.07 -12.65 -2.55
C LEU A 241 -7.41 -13.01 -1.91
N TYR A 242 -8.48 -12.31 -2.30
CA TYR A 242 -9.82 -12.58 -1.80
C TYR A 242 -10.23 -14.03 -2.03
N GLU A 243 -10.10 -14.54 -3.27
CA GLU A 243 -10.51 -15.90 -3.60
C GLU A 243 -9.70 -16.94 -2.80
N ARG A 244 -8.41 -16.74 -2.60
CA ARG A 244 -7.57 -17.67 -1.81
C ARG A 244 -7.93 -17.68 -0.33
N VAL A 245 -8.18 -16.52 0.28
CA VAL A 245 -8.62 -16.47 1.69
C VAL A 245 -10.02 -17.05 1.81
N ARG A 246 -10.91 -16.75 0.85
CA ARG A 246 -12.25 -17.31 0.78
C ARG A 246 -12.23 -18.86 0.70
N GLU A 247 -11.41 -19.45 -0.15
CA GLU A 247 -11.25 -20.90 -0.27
C GLU A 247 -10.89 -21.56 1.07
N LYS A 248 -10.04 -20.94 1.88
CA LYS A 248 -9.67 -21.44 3.21
C LYS A 248 -10.84 -21.42 4.20
N LEU A 249 -11.78 -20.50 4.06
CA LEU A 249 -12.89 -20.28 5.00
C LEU A 249 -14.20 -20.93 4.55
N LEU A 250 -14.40 -21.13 3.23
CA LEU A 250 -15.68 -21.50 2.62
C LEU A 250 -16.22 -22.86 3.12
N TYR A 251 -15.36 -23.77 3.50
CA TYR A 251 -15.76 -25.08 4.02
C TYR A 251 -16.63 -24.98 5.28
N LYS A 252 -16.51 -23.88 6.02
CA LYS A 252 -17.19 -23.66 7.29
C LYS A 252 -18.14 -22.46 7.27
N TYR A 253 -17.77 -21.40 6.54
CA TYR A 253 -18.52 -20.16 6.45
C TYR A 253 -18.99 -19.91 5.00
N PRO A 254 -20.28 -20.18 4.68
CA PRO A 254 -20.77 -20.05 3.30
C PRO A 254 -21.01 -18.58 2.87
N LEU A 255 -21.15 -17.67 3.84
CA LEU A 255 -21.49 -16.27 3.58
C LEU A 255 -20.24 -15.39 3.57
N ILE A 256 -19.51 -15.37 2.45
CA ILE A 256 -18.28 -14.58 2.29
C ILE A 256 -18.41 -13.67 1.06
N SER A 257 -18.05 -12.40 1.22
CA SER A 257 -18.02 -11.42 0.12
C SER A 257 -16.73 -10.61 0.16
N VAL A 258 -16.24 -10.20 -1.02
CA VAL A 258 -15.30 -9.09 -1.10
C VAL A 258 -16.04 -7.79 -0.77
N GLY A 259 -15.35 -6.85 -0.14
CA GLY A 259 -15.81 -5.48 0.06
C GLY A 259 -14.70 -4.50 -0.30
N TRP A 260 -15.02 -3.51 -1.14
CA TRP A 260 -14.05 -2.52 -1.56
C TRP A 260 -14.18 -1.25 -0.72
N LEU A 261 -13.10 -0.82 -0.07
CA LEU A 261 -12.97 0.51 0.51
C LEU A 261 -12.72 1.50 -0.63
N ASN A 262 -13.66 2.37 -0.88
CA ASN A 262 -13.66 3.28 -2.02
C ASN A 262 -13.70 4.73 -1.52
N HIS A 263 -12.90 5.60 -2.12
CA HIS A 263 -13.06 7.02 -1.91
C HIS A 263 -14.38 7.52 -2.51
N GLN A 264 -15.11 8.32 -1.75
CA GLN A 264 -16.37 8.92 -2.20
C GLN A 264 -16.09 10.14 -3.10
N THR A 265 -15.63 9.90 -4.33
CA THR A 265 -15.40 10.97 -5.30
C THR A 265 -16.58 11.06 -6.27
N PRO A 266 -17.24 12.21 -6.37
CA PRO A 266 -18.31 12.42 -7.34
C PRO A 266 -17.83 12.14 -8.77
N LEU A 267 -18.68 11.54 -9.60
CA LEU A 267 -18.43 11.27 -11.02
C LEU A 267 -17.39 10.17 -11.33
N ILE A 268 -16.80 9.53 -10.35
CA ILE A 268 -15.90 8.40 -10.55
C ILE A 268 -16.57 7.12 -10.08
N GLU A 269 -16.69 6.16 -10.99
CA GLU A 269 -17.18 4.82 -10.66
C GLU A 269 -16.04 3.98 -10.12
N TRP A 270 -16.21 3.45 -8.90
CA TRP A 270 -15.26 2.59 -8.21
C TRP A 270 -15.67 1.13 -8.25
N THR A 271 -14.73 0.24 -7.97
CA THR A 271 -14.96 -1.20 -7.84
C THR A 271 -16.13 -1.53 -6.91
N GLN A 272 -16.91 -2.55 -7.27
CA GLN A 272 -18.10 -2.98 -6.55
C GLN A 272 -18.05 -4.48 -6.22
N PRO A 273 -18.76 -4.94 -5.15
CA PRO A 273 -19.50 -4.12 -4.18
C PRO A 273 -18.57 -3.34 -3.24
N ASN A 274 -18.95 -2.13 -2.85
CA ASN A 274 -18.29 -1.49 -1.72
C ASN A 274 -18.58 -2.27 -0.43
N VAL A 275 -17.83 -1.98 0.65
CA VAL A 275 -17.93 -2.70 1.93
C VAL A 275 -19.34 -2.68 2.49
N GLU A 276 -20.02 -1.53 2.45
CA GLU A 276 -21.38 -1.40 2.98
C GLU A 276 -22.39 -2.24 2.18
N LEU A 277 -22.30 -2.24 0.85
CA LEU A 277 -23.15 -3.05 -0.01
C LEU A 277 -22.86 -4.55 0.18
N ALA A 278 -21.60 -4.95 0.27
CA ALA A 278 -21.21 -6.32 0.56
C ALA A 278 -21.83 -6.82 1.87
N ALA A 279 -21.74 -6.01 2.92
CA ALA A 279 -22.34 -6.30 4.23
C ALA A 279 -23.86 -6.43 4.13
N LYS A 280 -24.55 -5.50 3.47
CA LYS A 280 -26.02 -5.53 3.27
C LYS A 280 -26.46 -6.77 2.47
N ASN A 281 -25.70 -7.18 1.47
CA ASN A 281 -25.98 -8.39 0.71
C ASN A 281 -25.90 -9.65 1.60
N LEU A 282 -24.87 -9.76 2.44
CA LEU A 282 -24.74 -10.90 3.37
C LEU A 282 -25.86 -10.91 4.42
N ILE A 283 -26.28 -9.74 4.93
CA ILE A 283 -27.46 -9.62 5.81
C ILE A 283 -28.71 -10.10 5.10
N GLY A 284 -28.91 -9.67 3.85
CA GLY A 284 -30.04 -10.11 3.01
C GLY A 284 -30.07 -11.62 2.75
N LEU A 285 -28.91 -12.28 2.77
CA LEU A 285 -28.75 -13.74 2.67
C LEU A 285 -28.90 -14.47 4.02
N GLY A 286 -29.18 -13.75 5.11
CA GLY A 286 -29.46 -14.33 6.43
C GLY A 286 -28.32 -14.28 7.42
N ALA A 287 -27.28 -13.48 7.18
CA ALA A 287 -26.25 -13.26 8.19
C ALA A 287 -26.81 -12.53 9.41
N THR A 288 -26.59 -13.10 10.60
CA THR A 288 -26.92 -12.53 11.92
C THR A 288 -25.71 -11.95 12.62
N ALA A 289 -24.51 -12.27 12.14
CA ALA A 289 -23.25 -11.64 12.52
C ALA A 289 -22.42 -11.34 11.30
N LEU A 290 -21.64 -10.28 11.32
CA LEU A 290 -20.69 -9.89 10.29
C LEU A 290 -19.30 -9.70 10.89
N VAL A 291 -18.30 -10.32 10.26
CA VAL A 291 -16.87 -10.08 10.52
C VAL A 291 -16.30 -9.30 9.34
N MET A 292 -15.64 -8.20 9.63
CA MET A 292 -15.05 -7.32 8.64
C MET A 292 -13.52 -7.36 8.80
N MET A 293 -12.82 -7.93 7.80
CA MET A 293 -11.37 -8.18 7.84
C MET A 293 -10.65 -7.44 6.72
N PRO A 294 -9.76 -6.47 7.02
CA PRO A 294 -8.97 -5.75 6.02
C PRO A 294 -7.81 -6.63 5.52
N ILE A 295 -8.05 -7.49 4.53
CA ILE A 295 -7.05 -8.41 3.98
C ILE A 295 -6.04 -7.72 3.05
N GLY A 296 -6.43 -6.62 2.41
CA GLY A 296 -5.60 -5.84 1.48
C GLY A 296 -4.70 -4.80 2.15
N PHE A 297 -4.66 -4.76 3.49
CA PHE A 297 -3.91 -3.78 4.26
C PHE A 297 -3.01 -4.47 5.29
N ALA A 298 -1.72 -4.18 5.23
CA ALA A 298 -0.75 -4.73 6.19
C ALA A 298 -0.72 -3.94 7.51
N THR A 299 -1.06 -2.65 7.43
CA THR A 299 -0.94 -1.67 8.52
C THR A 299 -2.23 -0.86 8.58
N GLU A 300 -2.75 -0.64 9.78
CA GLU A 300 -3.88 0.26 9.98
C GLU A 300 -3.55 1.68 9.53
N ASN A 301 -4.55 2.29 8.93
CA ASN A 301 -4.55 3.66 8.43
C ASN A 301 -5.91 4.31 8.71
N HIS A 302 -6.11 5.56 8.29
CA HIS A 302 -7.38 6.24 8.48
C HIS A 302 -8.56 5.49 7.81
N GLU A 303 -8.37 4.90 6.64
CA GLU A 303 -9.43 4.18 5.91
C GLU A 303 -9.89 2.93 6.68
N THR A 304 -8.95 2.13 7.17
CA THR A 304 -9.29 0.90 7.92
C THR A 304 -9.89 1.19 9.28
N ILE A 305 -9.67 2.37 9.84
CA ILE A 305 -10.21 2.78 11.14
C ILE A 305 -11.46 3.64 10.96
N LEU A 306 -11.35 4.82 10.31
CA LEU A 306 -12.46 5.77 10.24
C LEU A 306 -13.56 5.33 9.28
N ASP A 307 -13.19 4.94 8.04
CA ASP A 307 -14.19 4.57 7.03
C ASP A 307 -14.93 3.30 7.42
N VAL A 308 -14.18 2.29 7.92
CA VAL A 308 -14.81 1.04 8.40
C VAL A 308 -15.72 1.31 9.59
N HIS A 309 -15.28 2.12 10.57
CA HIS A 309 -16.10 2.50 11.70
C HIS A 309 -17.38 3.23 11.28
N HIS A 310 -17.25 4.16 10.33
CA HIS A 310 -18.40 4.88 9.77
C HIS A 310 -19.40 3.95 9.08
N ILE A 311 -18.88 3.02 8.26
CA ILE A 311 -19.69 1.99 7.60
C ILE A 311 -20.42 1.14 8.64
N VAL A 312 -19.71 0.65 9.66
CA VAL A 312 -20.31 -0.16 10.74
C VAL A 312 -21.35 0.63 11.52
N HIS A 313 -21.11 1.91 11.80
CA HIS A 313 -22.08 2.78 12.44
C HIS A 313 -23.39 2.88 11.62
N ASN A 314 -23.30 3.08 10.31
CA ASN A 314 -24.44 3.11 9.41
C ASN A 314 -25.18 1.78 9.35
N LEU A 315 -24.44 0.68 9.30
CA LEU A 315 -25.01 -0.67 9.32
C LEU A 315 -25.74 -0.97 10.64
N LYS A 316 -25.19 -0.61 11.79
CA LYS A 316 -25.84 -0.74 13.11
C LYS A 316 -27.17 0.04 13.17
N ARG A 317 -27.23 1.19 12.52
CA ARG A 317 -28.46 2.00 12.46
C ARG A 317 -29.53 1.38 11.56
N THR A 318 -29.14 0.73 10.46
CA THR A 318 -30.08 0.13 9.49
C THR A 318 -30.40 -1.33 9.80
N SER A 319 -29.51 -2.05 10.47
CA SER A 319 -29.64 -3.46 10.82
C SER A 319 -29.17 -3.71 12.26
N PRO A 320 -29.87 -3.17 13.28
CA PRO A 320 -29.45 -3.20 14.67
C PRO A 320 -29.47 -4.60 15.29
N HIS A 321 -30.11 -5.56 14.65
CA HIS A 321 -30.20 -6.96 15.08
C HIS A 321 -28.98 -7.81 14.72
N VAL A 322 -28.04 -7.26 13.92
CA VAL A 322 -26.83 -7.94 13.49
C VAL A 322 -25.67 -7.61 14.43
N THR A 323 -24.88 -8.62 14.77
CA THR A 323 -23.63 -8.42 15.52
C THR A 323 -22.49 -8.07 14.55
N TYR A 324 -21.74 -7.02 14.85
CA TYR A 324 -20.63 -6.56 14.00
C TYR A 324 -19.31 -6.72 14.73
N VAL A 325 -18.34 -7.36 14.06
CA VAL A 325 -16.96 -7.56 14.54
C VAL A 325 -16.01 -6.93 13.55
N GLU A 326 -15.36 -5.85 13.97
CA GLU A 326 -14.30 -5.19 13.23
C GLU A 326 -12.98 -5.85 13.59
N MET A 327 -12.23 -6.35 12.60
CA MET A 327 -10.91 -6.91 12.81
C MET A 327 -9.84 -5.88 12.43
N PRO A 328 -8.75 -5.80 13.20
CA PRO A 328 -7.62 -4.96 12.82
C PRO A 328 -6.85 -5.54 11.62
N CYS A 329 -6.04 -4.72 10.96
CA CYS A 329 -4.97 -5.18 10.09
C CYS A 329 -3.97 -6.07 10.85
N LEU A 330 -3.04 -6.70 10.15
CA LEU A 330 -2.01 -7.53 10.81
C LEU A 330 -1.10 -6.73 11.73
N ASN A 331 -0.84 -5.46 11.39
CA ASN A 331 -0.01 -4.59 12.20
C ASN A 331 1.32 -5.24 12.61
N ASP A 332 1.65 -5.21 13.89
CA ASP A 332 2.86 -5.81 14.48
C ASP A 332 2.65 -7.28 14.93
N HIS A 333 1.68 -8.01 14.31
CA HIS A 333 1.45 -9.41 14.66
C HIS A 333 2.74 -10.24 14.52
N PRO A 334 3.17 -10.98 15.56
CA PRO A 334 4.48 -11.65 15.58
C PRO A 334 4.72 -12.61 14.42
N ASP A 335 3.68 -13.35 14.01
CA ASP A 335 3.77 -14.28 12.88
C ASP A 335 3.99 -13.51 11.56
N PHE A 336 3.30 -12.40 11.37
CA PHE A 336 3.46 -11.54 10.18
C PHE A 336 4.88 -10.97 10.10
N LEU A 337 5.40 -10.38 11.17
CA LEU A 337 6.76 -9.83 11.21
C LEU A 337 7.81 -10.87 10.88
N ARG A 338 7.64 -12.10 11.43
CA ARG A 338 8.54 -13.23 11.14
C ARG A 338 8.48 -13.62 9.66
N MET A 339 7.28 -13.74 9.07
CA MET A 339 7.12 -14.07 7.65
C MET A 339 7.78 -13.02 6.75
N VAL A 340 7.55 -11.74 7.00
CA VAL A 340 8.17 -10.64 6.25
C VAL A 340 9.70 -10.75 6.28
N ALA A 341 10.29 -11.02 7.46
CA ALA A 341 11.73 -11.24 7.59
C ALA A 341 12.19 -12.52 6.84
N GLN A 342 11.39 -13.59 6.85
CA GLN A 342 11.70 -14.82 6.12
C GLN A 342 11.71 -14.62 4.62
N TRP A 343 10.79 -13.88 4.05
CA TRP A 343 10.75 -13.56 2.62
C TRP A 343 11.95 -12.68 2.19
N ALA A 344 12.47 -11.86 3.09
CA ALA A 344 13.66 -11.04 2.81
C ALA A 344 14.97 -11.85 2.78
N ASN A 345 15.07 -12.95 3.54
CA ASN A 345 16.31 -13.69 3.73
C ASN A 345 17.00 -14.16 2.44
N PRO A 346 16.31 -14.76 1.45
CA PRO A 346 16.96 -15.20 0.19
C PRO A 346 17.55 -14.03 -0.60
N GLN A 347 16.88 -12.87 -0.57
CA GLN A 347 17.33 -11.68 -1.29
C GLN A 347 18.55 -11.03 -0.61
N ILE A 348 18.57 -11.01 0.72
CA ILE A 348 19.71 -10.55 1.51
C ILE A 348 20.92 -11.47 1.27
N GLU A 349 20.74 -12.78 1.29
CA GLU A 349 21.79 -13.76 1.04
C GLU A 349 22.41 -13.57 -0.36
N ALA A 350 21.56 -13.37 -1.36
CA ALA A 350 22.01 -13.09 -2.70
C ALA A 350 22.80 -11.77 -2.80
N LEU A 351 22.33 -10.69 -2.17
CA LEU A 351 23.05 -9.42 -2.13
C LEU A 351 24.41 -9.52 -1.43
N LEU A 352 24.50 -10.33 -0.38
CA LEU A 352 25.75 -10.52 0.35
C LEU A 352 26.75 -11.43 -0.41
N SER A 353 26.26 -12.33 -1.27
CA SER A 353 27.09 -13.24 -2.06
C SER A 353 27.52 -12.66 -3.43
N GLU A 354 26.83 -11.64 -3.93
CA GLU A 354 27.14 -11.02 -5.22
C GLU A 354 28.30 -10.03 -5.12
N THR A 355 29.29 -10.19 -6.01
CA THR A 355 30.45 -9.31 -6.14
C THR A 355 30.24 -8.18 -7.16
N ALA A 356 29.13 -8.18 -7.93
CA ALA A 356 28.85 -7.18 -8.97
C ALA A 356 27.33 -6.99 -9.19
N LEU A 357 26.97 -5.81 -9.74
CA LEU A 357 25.60 -5.39 -10.10
C LEU A 357 24.85 -6.46 -10.91
N ALA A 358 23.94 -7.16 -10.27
CA ALA A 358 22.88 -7.89 -10.97
C ALA A 358 21.58 -7.10 -10.79
N VAL A 359 21.10 -6.46 -11.85
CA VAL A 359 19.78 -5.82 -11.89
C VAL A 359 18.74 -6.93 -11.82
N ASN A 360 17.86 -6.89 -10.81
CA ASN A 360 16.77 -7.85 -10.70
C ASN A 360 15.85 -7.74 -11.94
N PRO A 361 15.62 -8.85 -12.69
CA PRO A 361 14.75 -8.84 -13.88
C PRO A 361 13.33 -8.31 -13.63
N GLN A 362 12.81 -8.43 -12.42
CA GLN A 362 11.48 -7.92 -12.05
C GLN A 362 11.45 -6.39 -12.02
N MET A 363 12.49 -5.72 -11.56
CA MET A 363 12.59 -4.25 -11.67
C MET A 363 12.68 -3.79 -13.11
N ALA A 364 13.45 -4.51 -13.95
CA ALA A 364 13.53 -4.21 -15.38
C ALA A 364 12.16 -4.38 -16.07
N ALA A 365 11.37 -5.37 -15.69
CA ALA A 365 10.02 -5.59 -16.21
C ALA A 365 9.06 -4.49 -15.76
N MET A 366 9.12 -4.05 -14.50
CA MET A 366 8.31 -2.92 -14.02
C MET A 366 8.72 -1.61 -14.72
N GLN A 367 10.01 -1.37 -14.95
CA GLN A 367 10.49 -0.20 -15.71
C GLN A 367 10.09 -0.27 -17.19
N ALA A 368 10.15 -1.43 -17.82
CA ALA A 368 9.77 -1.62 -19.22
C ALA A 368 8.27 -1.39 -19.45
N SER A 369 7.40 -1.79 -18.52
CA SER A 369 5.96 -1.53 -18.59
C SER A 369 5.63 -0.04 -18.48
N HIS A 370 6.49 0.78 -17.87
CA HIS A 370 6.33 2.23 -17.81
C HIS A 370 6.77 2.95 -19.09
N HIS A 371 7.74 2.43 -19.83
CA HIS A 371 8.26 3.06 -21.05
C HIS A 371 7.43 2.77 -22.29
N HIS A 372 6.73 1.65 -22.38
CA HIS A 372 5.92 1.32 -23.57
C HIS A 372 4.66 2.17 -23.78
N HIS A 373 4.28 3.01 -22.83
CA HIS A 373 3.10 3.88 -22.97
C HIS A 373 3.41 5.30 -23.48
N HIS A 374 4.69 5.69 -23.64
CA HIS A 374 5.03 7.04 -24.13
C HIS A 374 5.33 7.14 -25.64
N ASP A 375 5.46 6.02 -26.37
CA ASP A 375 5.92 6.04 -27.78
C ASP A 375 4.83 5.85 -28.85
N HIS A 376 3.53 5.83 -28.50
CA HIS A 376 2.48 5.55 -29.50
C HIS A 376 1.62 6.73 -29.95
N ASP A 377 1.95 7.98 -29.63
CA ASP A 377 1.12 9.13 -29.99
C ASP A 377 1.72 10.10 -31.03
N HIS A 378 2.59 9.67 -31.94
CA HIS A 378 3.02 10.50 -33.07
C HIS A 378 3.11 9.72 -34.39
N HIS A 379 1.96 9.35 -34.96
CA HIS A 379 1.82 9.16 -36.40
C HIS A 379 0.43 9.60 -36.86
N HIS A 380 0.34 10.92 -37.15
CA HIS A 380 -0.72 11.44 -38.01
C HIS A 380 -0.41 11.07 -39.46
N HIS A 381 -1.16 10.12 -40.02
CA HIS A 381 -1.27 9.97 -41.45
C HIS A 381 -2.21 11.02 -42.01
N HIS A 382 -1.65 11.98 -42.75
CA HIS A 382 -2.40 12.76 -43.71
C HIS A 382 -2.66 11.87 -44.93
N GLU A 383 -3.90 11.39 -45.09
CA GLU A 383 -4.39 10.92 -46.37
C GLU A 383 -5.30 12.01 -46.99
N GLY A 384 -4.85 12.50 -48.13
CA GLY A 384 -5.56 13.49 -48.94
C GLY A 384 -6.80 12.89 -49.58
N HIS A 385 -7.93 13.53 -49.40
CA HIS A 385 -9.15 13.25 -50.17
C HIS A 385 -9.09 13.98 -51.48
N THR A 386 -8.96 13.24 -52.58
CA THR A 386 -9.27 13.69 -53.96
C THR A 386 -10.77 13.55 -54.19
N HIS A 387 -11.41 14.66 -54.53
CA HIS A 387 -12.77 14.74 -55.03
C HIS A 387 -12.88 14.05 -56.40
N SER A 388 -13.83 13.14 -56.57
CA SER A 388 -14.44 12.89 -57.88
C SER A 388 -15.96 12.91 -57.76
N ALA A 389 -16.53 13.86 -58.50
CA ALA A 389 -17.95 13.97 -58.73
C ALA A 389 -18.40 12.88 -59.72
N HIS A 390 -19.53 12.23 -59.45
CA HIS A 390 -20.39 11.65 -60.47
C HIS A 390 -21.85 11.78 -60.07
N SER A 391 -22.57 12.49 -60.95
CA SER A 391 -24.00 12.59 -61.10
C SER A 391 -24.61 11.26 -61.60
N HIS A 392 -25.82 10.92 -61.21
CA HIS A 392 -26.99 10.54 -62.01
C HIS A 392 -28.07 9.92 -61.13
N ASP A 393 -29.20 10.61 -61.23
CA ASP A 393 -30.58 10.18 -61.54
C ASP A 393 -31.05 8.74 -61.18
N HIS A 394 -31.96 8.61 -60.29
CA HIS A 394 -33.39 8.30 -60.39
C HIS A 394 -34.03 8.23 -58.99
#